data_6c2b4fd9959c810113fa23973e52c430
#
_entry.id   6c2b4fd9959c810113fa23973e52c430
#
_cell.length_a   1.000
_cell.length_b   1.000
_cell.length_c   1.000
_cell.angle_alpha   90.00
_cell.angle_beta   90.00
_cell.angle_gamma   90.00
#
_symmetry.space_group_name_H-M   'P 1'
#
loop_
_entity.id
_entity.type
_entity.pdbx_description
1 polymer ?
#
loop_
_entity_poly.entity_id
_entity_poly.type
_entity_poly.pdbx_seq_one_letter_code
_entity_poly.pdbx_strand_id
1 'polypeptide(L)'
;LPTTYSRSDAVFNIQRSALLIAAMLTQTTDAFHEALMDRLHQPYREKLVPGLSDMLRLRADGLLGCALSGAGPSVLAFYERGHEEVCDRLREIFHQHGHESEILRAHIPDHGYDLMRGL
;
A
#
# COMPACT_ATOMS: atom_id res chain seq x y z
N LEU A 1 -1.20 -16.94 7.86
CA LEU A 1 -1.36 -17.02 6.41
C LEU A 1 -1.57 -18.47 5.99
N PRO A 2 -2.35 -18.73 4.89
CA PRO A 2 -2.45 -20.08 4.33
C PRO A 2 -1.09 -20.62 3.90
N THR A 3 -0.94 -21.93 3.92
CA THR A 3 0.27 -22.62 3.45
C THR A 3 0.26 -22.83 1.93
N THR A 4 -0.91 -22.71 1.30
CA THR A 4 -1.10 -22.86 -0.15
C THR A 4 -2.06 -21.82 -0.66
N TYR A 5 -1.89 -21.43 -1.92
CA TYR A 5 -2.74 -20.47 -2.62
C TYR A 5 -3.19 -21.05 -3.96
N SER A 6 -4.32 -20.58 -4.48
CA SER A 6 -4.76 -20.94 -5.81
C SER A 6 -3.80 -20.39 -6.87
N ARG A 7 -3.72 -21.06 -8.01
CA ARG A 7 -2.94 -20.55 -9.16
C ARG A 7 -3.47 -19.16 -9.57
N SER A 8 -4.78 -18.97 -9.59
CA SER A 8 -5.38 -17.71 -10.01
C SER A 8 -4.98 -16.55 -9.09
N ASP A 9 -4.91 -16.76 -7.77
CA ASP A 9 -4.48 -15.74 -6.82
C ASP A 9 -2.99 -15.45 -6.93
N ALA A 10 -2.17 -16.47 -7.15
CA ALA A 10 -0.73 -16.30 -7.39
C ALA A 10 -0.48 -15.48 -8.66
N VAL A 11 -1.15 -15.80 -9.77
CA VAL A 11 -1.05 -15.05 -11.03
C VAL A 11 -1.54 -13.62 -10.85
N PHE A 12 -2.66 -13.43 -10.15
CA PHE A 12 -3.17 -12.09 -9.84
C PHE A 12 -2.10 -11.22 -9.16
N ASN A 13 -1.46 -11.72 -8.10
CA ASN A 13 -0.45 -10.97 -7.37
C ASN A 13 0.81 -10.69 -8.21
N ILE A 14 1.26 -11.65 -9.02
CA ILE A 14 2.41 -11.44 -9.93
C ILE A 14 2.08 -10.32 -10.93
N GLN A 15 0.89 -10.32 -11.51
CA GLN A 15 0.44 -9.27 -12.43
C GLN A 15 0.39 -7.90 -11.74
N ARG A 16 -0.08 -7.83 -10.50
CA ARG A 16 -0.15 -6.57 -9.74
C ARG A 16 1.24 -6.03 -9.40
N SER A 17 2.17 -6.90 -9.03
CA SER A 17 3.57 -6.50 -8.79
C SER A 17 4.22 -5.92 -10.05
N ALA A 18 4.03 -6.57 -11.19
CA ALA A 18 4.52 -6.07 -12.49
C ALA A 18 3.85 -4.74 -12.88
N LEU A 19 2.54 -4.61 -12.66
CA LEU A 19 1.79 -3.38 -12.92
C LEU A 19 2.30 -2.22 -12.06
N LEU A 20 2.60 -2.45 -10.78
CA LEU A 20 3.12 -1.42 -9.88
C LEU A 20 4.46 -0.88 -10.39
N ILE A 21 5.38 -1.75 -10.76
CA ILE A 21 6.69 -1.33 -11.31
C ILE A 21 6.50 -0.57 -12.63
N ALA A 22 5.66 -1.07 -13.52
CA ALA A 22 5.35 -0.38 -14.77
C ALA A 22 4.74 1.01 -14.52
N ALA A 23 3.78 1.12 -13.61
CA ALA A 23 3.14 2.38 -13.24
C ALA A 23 4.14 3.40 -12.67
N MET A 24 5.06 2.94 -11.82
CA MET A 24 6.13 3.79 -11.27
C MET A 24 7.06 4.29 -12.37
N LEU A 25 7.53 3.42 -13.26
CA LEU A 25 8.46 3.77 -14.32
C LEU A 25 7.85 4.67 -15.38
N THR A 26 6.57 4.50 -15.69
CA THR A 26 5.84 5.31 -16.68
C THR A 26 5.11 6.50 -16.08
N GLN A 27 5.14 6.64 -14.75
CA GLN A 27 4.39 7.67 -14.00
C GLN A 27 2.88 7.65 -14.30
N THR A 28 2.32 6.44 -14.50
CA THR A 28 0.89 6.24 -14.75
C THR A 28 0.15 6.09 -13.42
N THR A 29 -0.25 7.21 -12.83
CA THR A 29 -0.78 7.26 -11.46
C THR A 29 -2.13 6.57 -11.30
N ASP A 30 -3.00 6.58 -12.29
CA ASP A 30 -4.32 5.91 -12.27
C ASP A 30 -4.24 4.39 -12.17
N ALA A 31 -3.11 3.78 -12.49
CA ALA A 31 -2.90 2.35 -12.31
C ALA A 31 -2.52 1.93 -10.89
N PHE A 32 -2.11 2.87 -10.02
CA PHE A 32 -1.58 2.57 -8.69
C PHE A 32 -2.57 1.83 -7.81
N HIS A 33 -3.80 2.30 -7.76
CA HIS A 33 -4.79 1.66 -6.89
C HIS A 33 -5.00 0.19 -7.26
N GLU A 34 -5.13 -0.12 -8.55
CA GLU A 34 -5.26 -1.49 -9.02
C GLU A 34 -3.98 -2.30 -8.78
N ALA A 35 -2.81 -1.69 -8.99
CA ALA A 35 -1.51 -2.31 -8.79
C ALA A 35 -1.23 -2.70 -7.34
N LEU A 36 -1.86 -2.02 -6.38
CA LEU A 36 -1.72 -2.29 -4.94
C LEU A 36 -2.73 -3.35 -4.41
N MET A 37 -3.63 -3.86 -5.26
CA MET A 37 -4.53 -4.94 -4.88
C MET A 37 -3.76 -6.23 -4.65
N ASP A 38 -4.18 -6.98 -3.62
CA ASP A 38 -3.50 -8.20 -3.18
C ASP A 38 -4.54 -9.27 -2.80
N ARG A 39 -4.22 -10.52 -3.12
CA ARG A 39 -5.02 -11.70 -2.77
C ARG A 39 -4.30 -12.70 -1.88
N LEU A 40 -2.99 -12.49 -1.63
CA LEU A 40 -2.17 -13.44 -0.89
C LEU A 40 -1.94 -13.05 0.56
N HIS A 41 -2.02 -11.77 0.89
CA HIS A 41 -1.62 -11.27 2.21
C HIS A 41 -2.66 -10.36 2.85
N GLN A 42 -3.01 -9.25 2.20
CA GLN A 42 -3.90 -8.23 2.79
C GLN A 42 -5.26 -8.78 3.22
N PRO A 43 -5.97 -9.65 2.46
CA PRO A 43 -7.27 -10.18 2.87
C PRO A 43 -7.24 -10.95 4.19
N TYR A 44 -6.12 -11.61 4.49
CA TYR A 44 -5.94 -12.35 5.74
C TYR A 44 -5.54 -11.45 6.91
N ARG A 45 -5.02 -10.26 6.62
CA ARG A 45 -4.62 -9.26 7.62
C ARG A 45 -5.72 -8.27 7.95
N GLU A 46 -6.72 -8.08 7.10
CA GLU A 46 -7.84 -7.16 7.36
C GLU A 46 -8.52 -7.40 8.71
N LYS A 47 -8.59 -8.65 9.15
CA LYS A 47 -9.17 -9.02 10.45
C LYS A 47 -8.27 -8.69 11.64
N LEU A 48 -6.98 -8.52 11.42
CA LEU A 48 -5.98 -8.30 12.46
C LEU A 48 -5.56 -6.83 12.58
N VAL A 49 -5.83 -6.03 11.56
CA VAL A 49 -5.50 -4.61 11.52
C VAL A 49 -6.80 -3.81 11.39
N PRO A 50 -7.32 -3.29 12.52
CA PRO A 50 -8.56 -2.53 12.52
C PRO A 50 -8.49 -1.32 11.58
N GLY A 51 -9.52 -1.16 10.75
CA GLY A 51 -9.59 -0.10 9.75
C GLY A 51 -8.86 -0.38 8.44
N LEU A 52 -8.08 -1.45 8.33
CA LEU A 52 -7.31 -1.75 7.11
C LEU A 52 -8.22 -1.85 5.88
N SER A 53 -9.34 -2.55 5.99
CA SER A 53 -10.31 -2.70 4.89
C SER A 53 -10.81 -1.35 4.37
N ASP A 54 -11.10 -0.41 5.27
CA ASP A 54 -11.57 0.92 4.91
C ASP A 54 -10.44 1.74 4.24
N MET A 55 -9.23 1.63 4.76
CA MET A 55 -8.06 2.32 4.19
C MET A 55 -7.70 1.80 2.79
N LEU A 56 -7.72 0.48 2.58
CA LEU A 56 -7.43 -0.12 1.28
C LEU A 56 -8.47 0.26 0.21
N ARG A 57 -9.71 0.53 0.62
CA ARG A 57 -10.81 0.93 -0.28
C ARG A 57 -10.98 2.43 -0.40
N LEU A 58 -10.26 3.22 0.38
CA LEU A 58 -10.40 4.67 0.38
C LEU A 58 -10.13 5.24 -1.02
N ARG A 59 -11.04 6.12 -1.45
CA ARG A 59 -10.87 6.97 -2.63
C ARG A 59 -10.91 8.42 -2.17
N ALA A 60 -9.89 9.17 -2.55
CA ALA A 60 -9.80 10.60 -2.26
C ALA A 60 -8.94 11.27 -3.32
N ASP A 61 -9.18 12.56 -3.54
CA ASP A 61 -8.37 13.33 -4.48
C ASP A 61 -6.90 13.29 -4.06
N GLY A 62 -6.04 13.04 -5.02
CA GLY A 62 -4.61 12.91 -4.82
C GLY A 62 -4.14 11.61 -4.16
N LEU A 63 -5.03 10.77 -3.64
CA LEU A 63 -4.66 9.45 -3.15
C LEU A 63 -4.53 8.47 -4.32
N LEU A 64 -3.34 7.91 -4.51
CA LEU A 64 -3.07 6.91 -5.55
C LEU A 64 -3.43 5.50 -5.10
N GLY A 65 -3.28 5.22 -3.81
CA GLY A 65 -3.68 3.95 -3.21
C GLY A 65 -2.97 3.68 -1.90
N CYS A 66 -3.46 2.66 -1.21
CA CYS A 66 -2.90 2.20 0.07
C CYS A 66 -2.53 0.73 -0.01
N ALA A 67 -1.56 0.34 0.78
CA ALA A 67 -1.17 -1.05 0.98
C ALA A 67 -0.71 -1.27 2.42
N LEU A 68 -0.86 -2.50 2.90
CA LEU A 68 -0.30 -2.91 4.17
C LEU A 68 1.23 -2.97 4.08
N SER A 69 1.93 -2.37 5.01
CA SER A 69 3.38 -2.43 5.10
C SER A 69 3.82 -3.66 5.89
N GLY A 70 4.41 -4.64 5.21
CA GLY A 70 4.83 -5.88 5.83
C GLY A 70 3.66 -6.61 6.51
N ALA A 71 3.85 -7.07 7.73
CA ALA A 71 2.80 -7.74 8.51
C ALA A 71 1.78 -6.76 9.12
N GLY A 72 1.97 -5.46 8.99
CA GLY A 72 1.21 -4.43 9.67
C GLY A 72 1.67 -4.20 11.12
N PRO A 73 1.00 -3.32 11.86
CA PRO A 73 -0.21 -2.58 11.49
C PRO A 73 0.01 -1.35 10.61
N SER A 74 1.24 -1.05 10.22
CA SER A 74 1.53 0.13 9.40
C SER A 74 0.92 0.03 8.01
N VAL A 75 0.34 1.12 7.54
CA VAL A 75 -0.24 1.26 6.21
C VAL A 75 0.58 2.26 5.41
N LEU A 76 0.96 1.87 4.21
CA LEU A 76 1.64 2.71 3.24
C LEU A 76 0.59 3.40 2.37
N ALA A 77 0.70 4.71 2.23
CA ALA A 77 -0.12 5.49 1.32
C ALA A 77 0.74 6.16 0.25
N PHE A 78 0.36 5.96 -1.00
CA PHE A 78 0.91 6.70 -2.13
C PHE A 78 -0.04 7.84 -2.47
N TYR A 79 0.47 9.06 -2.53
CA TYR A 79 -0.34 10.24 -2.83
C TYR A 79 0.44 11.26 -3.67
N GLU A 80 -0.29 12.07 -4.40
CA GLU A 80 0.27 13.15 -5.20
C GLU A 80 0.72 14.31 -4.31
N ARG A 81 1.79 14.97 -4.71
CA ARG A 81 2.31 16.15 -4.01
C ARG A 81 1.22 17.21 -3.88
N GLY A 82 1.08 17.79 -2.70
CA GLY A 82 0.06 18.80 -2.41
C GLY A 82 -1.25 18.23 -1.86
N HIS A 83 -1.33 16.90 -1.67
CA HIS A 83 -2.50 16.21 -1.11
C HIS A 83 -2.20 15.53 0.22
N GLU A 84 -1.43 16.19 1.09
CA GLU A 84 -1.04 15.68 2.39
C GLU A 84 -2.24 15.41 3.32
N GLU A 85 -3.38 16.03 3.06
CA GLU A 85 -4.63 15.83 3.79
C GLU A 85 -5.14 14.37 3.75
N VAL A 86 -4.74 13.58 2.75
CA VAL A 86 -5.09 12.16 2.70
C VAL A 86 -4.50 11.38 3.87
N CYS A 87 -3.33 11.80 4.37
CA CYS A 87 -2.70 11.20 5.55
C CYS A 87 -3.54 11.43 6.81
N ASP A 88 -4.13 12.61 6.96
CA ASP A 88 -5.02 12.92 8.08
C ASP A 88 -6.31 12.10 8.01
N ARG A 89 -6.84 11.87 6.82
CA ARG A 89 -8.00 10.99 6.63
C ARG A 89 -7.70 9.55 7.02
N LEU A 90 -6.54 9.03 6.66
CA LEU A 90 -6.12 7.67 7.03
C LEU A 90 -5.90 7.55 8.54
N ARG A 91 -5.29 8.56 9.16
CA ARG A 91 -5.14 8.64 10.62
C ARG A 91 -6.49 8.67 11.33
N GLU A 92 -7.47 9.39 10.79
CA GLU A 92 -8.83 9.41 11.32
C GLU A 92 -9.50 8.03 11.25
N ILE A 93 -9.28 7.27 10.19
CA ILE A 93 -9.80 5.89 10.09
C ILE A 93 -9.21 5.03 11.23
N PHE A 94 -7.90 5.09 11.48
CA PHE A 94 -7.30 4.40 12.63
C PHE A 94 -7.95 4.82 13.95
N HIS A 95 -8.14 6.12 14.15
CA HIS A 95 -8.75 6.67 15.37
C HIS A 95 -10.19 6.17 15.55
N GLN A 96 -11.00 6.14 14.51
CA GLN A 96 -12.38 5.61 14.53
C GLN A 96 -12.44 4.13 14.90
N HIS A 97 -11.38 3.38 14.62
CA HIS A 97 -11.21 1.98 15.01
C HIS A 97 -10.51 1.81 16.37
N GLY A 98 -10.33 2.88 17.14
CA GLY A 98 -9.78 2.84 18.49
C GLY A 98 -8.27 2.84 18.57
N HIS A 99 -7.56 3.23 17.51
CA HIS A 99 -6.09 3.24 17.47
C HIS A 99 -5.53 4.63 17.18
N GLU A 100 -4.53 5.00 17.96
CA GLU A 100 -3.69 6.15 17.64
C GLU A 100 -2.63 5.74 16.62
N SER A 101 -2.27 6.67 15.74
CA SER A 101 -1.28 6.44 14.71
C SER A 101 -0.40 7.66 14.48
N GLU A 102 0.81 7.43 14.00
CA GLU A 102 1.79 8.44 13.64
C GLU A 102 1.95 8.47 12.11
N ILE A 103 2.11 9.66 11.56
CA ILE A 103 2.39 9.84 10.12
C ILE A 103 3.89 9.99 9.94
N LEU A 104 4.48 9.04 9.20
CA LEU A 104 5.87 9.08 8.79
C LEU A 104 5.92 9.39 7.29
N ARG A 105 6.49 10.54 6.93
CA ARG A 105 6.64 10.93 5.52
C ARG A 105 7.96 10.39 4.98
N ALA A 106 7.88 9.74 3.82
CA ALA A 106 9.03 9.20 3.11
C ALA A 106 9.00 9.61 1.65
N HIS A 107 10.15 9.64 1.02
CA HIS A 107 10.30 9.84 -0.41
C HIS A 107 10.85 8.58 -1.05
N ILE A 108 10.38 8.29 -2.26
CA ILE A 108 10.97 7.24 -3.08
C ILE A 108 12.31 7.79 -3.61
N PRO A 109 13.46 7.20 -3.23
CA PRO A 109 14.74 7.69 -3.71
C PRO A 109 14.94 7.40 -5.20
N ASP A 110 15.71 8.23 -5.88
CA ASP A 110 16.05 8.04 -7.30
C ASP A 110 16.96 6.83 -7.55
N HIS A 111 17.63 6.36 -6.50
CA HIS A 111 18.55 5.23 -6.54
C HIS A 111 18.07 4.14 -5.56
N GLY A 112 18.16 2.91 -6.02
CA GLY A 112 17.90 1.74 -5.17
C GLY A 112 19.04 1.46 -4.19
N TYR A 113 18.95 0.32 -3.50
CA TYR A 113 20.01 -0.14 -2.62
C TYR A 113 21.31 -0.40 -3.41
N ASP A 114 22.39 0.23 -3.01
CA ASP A 114 23.70 0.06 -3.61
C ASP A 114 24.44 -1.07 -2.88
N LEU A 115 24.44 -2.26 -3.50
CA LEU A 115 25.15 -3.43 -2.97
C LEU A 115 26.65 -3.23 -2.83
N MET A 116 27.24 -2.32 -3.64
CA MET A 116 28.68 -2.03 -3.60
C MET A 116 29.10 -1.20 -2.38
N ARG A 117 28.16 -0.47 -1.77
CA ARG A 117 28.41 0.30 -0.54
C ARG A 117 28.26 -0.52 0.75
N GLY A 118 27.67 -1.69 0.66
CA GLY A 118 27.48 -2.61 1.79
C GLY A 118 28.62 -3.62 1.98
N LEU A 119 29.61 -3.56 1.13
CA LEU A 119 30.86 -4.33 1.21
C LEU A 119 31.98 -3.43 1.74
#